data_0dcedffff8fdfc63f34c4fc27dac205c
#
_entry.id   0dcedffff8fdfc63f34c4fc27dac205c
#
_cell.length_a   1.000
_cell.length_b   1.000
_cell.length_c   1.000
_cell.angle_alpha   90.00
_cell.angle_beta   90.00
_cell.angle_gamma   90.00
#
_symmetry.space_group_name_H-M   'P 1'
#
loop_
_entity.id
_entity.type
_entity.pdbx_description
1 polymer ?
#
loop_
_entity_poly.entity_id
_entity_poly.type
_entity_poly.pdbx_seq_one_letter_code
_entity_poly.pdbx_strand_id
1 'polypeptide(L)'
;KEAMRQERSEDPAAVNGAIEEIFSSLTHAVGVGLSIAGLVVLMILTGRDPSPWKYVSFSIYGASQILLFSSSALTHSFASMPRIRYYLRIVDQAFVYLLIAGTYTPITLISMRGPWGWGVFATVWSCAIAGILLKTLVFKKKHIITDLLYLPMGWIVIFTLRPLLRMAPPGFVLWLLIGGACYTVGVLFYLWKRLPGSHVIWHLFVLGGNVSFFLGYALHVA
;
A
#
# COMPACT_ATOMS: atom_id res chain seq x y z
N LYS A 1 -14.32 8.66 -38.87
CA LYS A 1 -13.42 8.50 -37.72
C LYS A 1 -13.67 9.57 -36.63
N GLU A 2 -13.88 10.84 -37.00
CA GLU A 2 -14.21 11.92 -36.06
C GLU A 2 -15.60 11.74 -35.43
N ALA A 3 -16.64 11.40 -36.21
CA ALA A 3 -17.99 11.13 -35.70
C ALA A 3 -17.99 9.98 -34.66
N MET A 4 -17.30 8.87 -34.95
CA MET A 4 -17.15 7.76 -33.95
C MET A 4 -16.34 8.15 -32.74
N ARG A 5 -15.47 9.16 -32.80
CA ARG A 5 -14.71 9.68 -31.68
C ARG A 5 -15.58 10.61 -30.83
N GLN A 6 -16.47 11.34 -31.45
CA GLN A 6 -17.43 12.25 -30.82
C GLN A 6 -18.54 11.47 -30.10
N GLU A 7 -19.14 10.43 -30.74
CA GLU A 7 -20.09 9.51 -30.10
C GLU A 7 -19.49 8.80 -28.86
N ARG A 8 -18.21 8.43 -28.90
CA ARG A 8 -17.53 7.83 -27.76
C ARG A 8 -17.27 8.79 -26.59
N SER A 9 -17.18 10.10 -26.88
CA SER A 9 -17.02 11.13 -25.83
C SER A 9 -18.34 11.49 -25.13
N GLU A 10 -19.48 11.14 -25.74
CA GLU A 10 -20.83 11.38 -25.22
C GLU A 10 -21.44 10.14 -24.51
N ASP A 11 -20.76 8.97 -24.56
CA ASP A 11 -21.18 7.79 -23.82
C ASP A 11 -20.96 7.99 -22.31
N PRO A 12 -22.03 8.06 -21.48
CA PRO A 12 -21.93 8.28 -20.05
C PRO A 12 -21.06 7.23 -19.33
N ALA A 13 -21.00 5.99 -19.83
CA ALA A 13 -20.18 4.95 -19.27
C ALA A 13 -18.68 5.20 -19.52
N ALA A 14 -18.33 5.70 -20.71
CA ALA A 14 -16.95 6.07 -21.06
C ALA A 14 -16.50 7.30 -20.28
N VAL A 15 -17.36 8.29 -20.09
CA VAL A 15 -17.09 9.50 -19.30
C VAL A 15 -16.88 9.14 -17.82
N ASN A 16 -17.76 8.33 -17.24
CA ASN A 16 -17.62 7.87 -15.86
C ASN A 16 -16.33 7.07 -15.64
N GLY A 17 -15.94 6.22 -16.60
CA GLY A 17 -14.68 5.49 -16.56
C GLY A 17 -13.46 6.42 -16.60
N ALA A 18 -13.48 7.46 -17.44
CA ALA A 18 -12.40 8.44 -17.49
C ALA A 18 -12.28 9.26 -16.19
N ILE A 19 -13.41 9.67 -15.64
CA ILE A 19 -13.47 10.37 -14.34
C ILE A 19 -12.88 9.49 -13.23
N GLU A 20 -13.25 8.21 -13.18
CA GLU A 20 -12.70 7.27 -12.18
C GLU A 20 -11.18 7.12 -12.30
N GLU A 21 -10.63 7.04 -13.51
CA GLU A 21 -9.18 6.99 -13.75
C GLU A 21 -8.47 8.28 -13.29
N ILE A 22 -9.06 9.46 -13.53
CA ILE A 22 -8.51 10.75 -13.08
C ILE A 22 -8.47 10.81 -11.55
N PHE A 23 -9.59 10.50 -10.88
CA PHE A 23 -9.64 10.51 -9.41
C PHE A 23 -8.72 9.45 -8.80
N SER A 24 -8.60 8.28 -9.41
CA SER A 24 -7.67 7.24 -8.98
C SER A 24 -6.21 7.71 -9.09
N SER A 25 -5.86 8.38 -10.18
CA SER A 25 -4.52 8.98 -10.33
C SER A 25 -4.26 10.07 -9.30
N LEU A 26 -5.20 11.02 -9.14
CA LEU A 26 -5.05 12.17 -8.22
C LEU A 26 -4.92 11.72 -6.75
N THR A 27 -5.75 10.77 -6.30
CA THR A 27 -5.69 10.27 -4.91
C THR A 27 -4.33 9.66 -4.61
N HIS A 28 -3.76 8.90 -5.53
CA HIS A 28 -2.44 8.30 -5.33
C HIS A 28 -1.28 9.28 -5.59
N ALA A 29 -1.45 10.29 -6.45
CA ALA A 29 -0.48 11.39 -6.55
C ALA A 29 -0.37 12.18 -5.23
N VAL A 30 -1.51 12.44 -4.56
CA VAL A 30 -1.52 12.99 -3.19
C VAL A 30 -0.81 12.02 -2.23
N GLY A 31 -1.04 10.71 -2.37
CA GLY A 31 -0.35 9.68 -1.61
C GLY A 31 1.17 9.74 -1.74
N VAL A 32 1.70 10.01 -2.95
CA VAL A 32 3.15 10.23 -3.15
C VAL A 32 3.65 11.40 -2.31
N GLY A 33 2.98 12.55 -2.41
CA GLY A 33 3.35 13.75 -1.64
C GLY A 33 3.33 13.52 -0.12
N LEU A 34 2.28 12.87 0.38
CA LEU A 34 2.16 12.53 1.80
C LEU A 34 3.22 11.51 2.24
N SER A 35 3.59 10.55 1.37
CA SER A 35 4.64 9.55 1.69
C SER A 35 6.02 10.20 1.77
N ILE A 36 6.33 11.13 0.89
CA ILE A 36 7.59 11.89 0.93
C ILE A 36 7.63 12.75 2.21
N ALA A 37 6.58 13.51 2.48
CA ALA A 37 6.49 14.34 3.68
C ALA A 37 6.57 13.49 4.95
N GLY A 38 5.85 12.37 4.99
CA GLY A 38 5.86 11.43 6.11
C GLY A 38 7.25 10.82 6.36
N LEU A 39 7.95 10.42 5.30
CA LEU A 39 9.33 9.93 5.41
C LEU A 39 10.26 10.99 6.00
N VAL A 40 10.19 12.24 5.51
CA VAL A 40 10.99 13.35 6.03
C VAL A 40 10.70 13.59 7.51
N VAL A 41 9.41 13.60 7.91
CA VAL A 41 9.02 13.75 9.32
C VAL A 41 9.60 12.62 10.18
N LEU A 42 9.48 11.36 9.74
CA LEU A 42 10.04 10.22 10.49
C LEU A 42 11.56 10.31 10.62
N MET A 43 12.28 10.79 9.60
CA MET A 43 13.73 11.00 9.67
C MET A 43 14.10 12.11 10.65
N ILE A 44 13.35 13.23 10.69
CA ILE A 44 13.56 14.32 11.65
C ILE A 44 13.30 13.84 13.07
N LEU A 45 12.22 13.11 13.30
CA LEU A 45 11.89 12.56 14.63
C LEU A 45 12.94 11.55 15.08
N THR A 46 13.40 10.66 14.20
CA THR A 46 14.48 9.71 14.47
C THR A 46 15.78 10.42 14.86
N GLY A 47 16.04 11.63 14.33
CA GLY A 47 17.21 12.42 14.72
C GLY A 47 17.23 12.86 16.19
N ARG A 48 16.09 12.82 16.90
CA ARG A 48 16.00 13.15 18.35
C ARG A 48 16.44 11.99 19.25
N ASP A 49 16.24 10.76 18.79
CA ASP A 49 16.69 9.52 19.44
C ASP A 49 17.24 8.57 18.38
N PRO A 50 18.48 8.82 17.90
CA PRO A 50 19.01 8.18 16.71
C PRO A 50 19.31 6.70 16.93
N SER A 51 18.82 5.88 16.00
CA SER A 51 19.09 4.45 15.95
C SER A 51 19.24 4.00 14.50
N PRO A 52 20.27 3.21 14.17
CA PRO A 52 20.38 2.63 12.82
C PRO A 52 19.15 1.84 12.40
N TRP A 53 18.49 1.17 13.35
CA TRP A 53 17.28 0.40 13.10
C TRP A 53 16.08 1.28 12.73
N LYS A 54 15.93 2.45 13.36
CA LYS A 54 14.91 3.44 13.01
C LYS A 54 15.16 4.00 11.60
N TYR A 55 16.39 4.45 11.32
CA TYR A 55 16.74 4.98 10.00
C TYR A 55 16.49 3.97 8.88
N VAL A 56 16.99 2.75 9.01
CA VAL A 56 16.81 1.70 7.99
C VAL A 56 15.33 1.35 7.84
N SER A 57 14.63 1.11 8.95
CA SER A 57 13.24 0.68 8.92
C SER A 57 12.31 1.73 8.32
N PHE A 58 12.45 3.00 8.71
CA PHE A 58 11.62 4.07 8.18
C PHE A 58 11.96 4.42 6.73
N SER A 59 13.24 4.28 6.31
CA SER A 59 13.62 4.40 4.90
C SER A 59 12.93 3.34 4.04
N ILE A 60 12.94 2.08 4.46
CA ILE A 60 12.26 0.99 3.75
C ILE A 60 10.75 1.23 3.70
N TYR A 61 10.15 1.60 4.83
CA TYR A 61 8.73 1.92 4.93
C TYR A 61 8.33 3.06 3.98
N GLY A 62 9.00 4.21 4.06
CA GLY A 62 8.70 5.37 3.23
C GLY A 62 8.95 5.11 1.74
N ALA A 63 10.05 4.45 1.39
CA ALA A 63 10.36 4.08 0.02
C ALA A 63 9.28 3.15 -0.57
N SER A 64 8.82 2.16 0.19
CA SER A 64 7.76 1.24 -0.27
C SER A 64 6.44 1.96 -0.56
N GLN A 65 6.08 2.95 0.23
CA GLN A 65 4.89 3.79 0.00
C GLN A 65 5.05 4.66 -1.25
N ILE A 66 6.18 5.36 -1.38
CA ILE A 66 6.45 6.21 -2.54
C ILE A 66 6.40 5.38 -3.83
N LEU A 67 7.00 4.21 -3.84
CA LEU A 67 6.98 3.31 -5.00
C LEU A 67 5.57 2.84 -5.35
N LEU A 68 4.78 2.39 -4.36
CA LEU A 68 3.40 1.99 -4.60
C LEU A 68 2.56 3.13 -5.15
N PHE A 69 2.50 4.26 -4.44
CA PHE A 69 1.65 5.36 -4.86
C PHE A 69 2.06 5.94 -6.21
N SER A 70 3.37 6.00 -6.51
CA SER A 70 3.88 6.44 -7.82
C SER A 70 3.46 5.48 -8.94
N SER A 71 3.65 4.17 -8.75
CA SER A 71 3.28 3.18 -9.77
C SER A 71 1.79 3.16 -10.03
N SER A 72 0.99 3.31 -8.98
CA SER A 72 -0.46 3.35 -9.10
C SER A 72 -0.95 4.63 -9.78
N ALA A 73 -0.46 5.81 -9.38
CA ALA A 73 -0.77 7.06 -10.04
C ALA A 73 -0.43 7.02 -11.54
N LEU A 74 0.74 6.48 -11.90
CA LEU A 74 1.14 6.30 -13.30
C LEU A 74 0.23 5.31 -14.03
N THR A 75 -0.16 4.19 -13.40
CA THR A 75 -1.06 3.20 -14.01
C THR A 75 -2.39 3.83 -14.44
N HIS A 76 -2.93 4.73 -13.63
CA HIS A 76 -4.16 5.45 -13.90
C HIS A 76 -3.97 6.62 -14.87
N SER A 77 -2.85 7.35 -14.79
CA SER A 77 -2.50 8.42 -15.73
C SER A 77 -2.33 7.91 -17.17
N PHE A 78 -1.80 6.70 -17.35
CA PHE A 78 -1.61 6.08 -18.66
C PHE A 78 -2.77 5.16 -19.06
N ALA A 79 -3.99 5.41 -18.57
CA ALA A 79 -5.19 4.60 -18.86
C ALA A 79 -5.50 4.49 -20.35
N SER A 80 -5.25 5.54 -21.13
CA SER A 80 -5.45 5.59 -22.58
C SER A 80 -4.38 4.87 -23.41
N MET A 81 -3.29 4.40 -22.79
CA MET A 81 -2.17 3.72 -23.45
C MET A 81 -2.08 2.25 -23.01
N PRO A 82 -2.81 1.31 -23.68
CA PRO A 82 -3.00 -0.07 -23.17
C PRO A 82 -1.69 -0.82 -22.93
N ARG A 83 -0.69 -0.62 -23.79
CA ARG A 83 0.61 -1.31 -23.69
C ARG A 83 1.41 -0.84 -22.48
N ILE A 84 1.48 0.47 -22.25
CA ILE A 84 2.18 1.05 -21.10
C ILE A 84 1.45 0.68 -19.82
N ARG A 85 0.13 0.87 -19.80
CA ARG A 85 -0.73 0.52 -18.66
C ARG A 85 -0.59 -0.95 -18.24
N TYR A 86 -0.43 -1.85 -19.20
CA TYR A 86 -0.25 -3.28 -18.90
C TYR A 86 0.97 -3.52 -18.01
N TYR A 87 2.14 -2.94 -18.35
CA TYR A 87 3.35 -3.10 -17.55
C TYR A 87 3.28 -2.35 -16.22
N LEU A 88 2.78 -1.12 -16.23
CA LEU A 88 2.59 -0.34 -15.01
C LEU A 88 1.69 -1.05 -14.01
N ARG A 89 0.60 -1.69 -14.47
CA ARG A 89 -0.31 -2.46 -13.61
C ARG A 89 0.38 -3.66 -12.96
N ILE A 90 1.29 -4.35 -13.65
CA ILE A 90 2.06 -5.45 -13.06
C ILE A 90 2.94 -4.91 -11.94
N VAL A 91 3.62 -3.79 -12.15
CA VAL A 91 4.48 -3.14 -11.17
C VAL A 91 3.66 -2.63 -9.98
N ASP A 92 2.55 -1.96 -10.22
CA ASP A 92 1.63 -1.46 -9.19
C ASP A 92 1.16 -2.60 -8.27
N GLN A 93 0.69 -3.70 -8.84
CA GLN A 93 0.26 -4.87 -8.07
C GLN A 93 1.41 -5.58 -7.35
N ALA A 94 2.62 -5.60 -7.92
CA ALA A 94 3.80 -6.13 -7.24
C ALA A 94 4.21 -5.26 -6.04
N PHE A 95 4.07 -3.94 -6.14
CA PHE A 95 4.43 -3.02 -5.08
C PHE A 95 3.46 -3.03 -3.89
N VAL A 96 2.24 -3.59 -4.03
CA VAL A 96 1.39 -3.86 -2.87
C VAL A 96 2.06 -4.84 -1.90
N TYR A 97 2.71 -5.90 -2.40
CA TYR A 97 3.48 -6.82 -1.56
C TYR A 97 4.64 -6.10 -0.86
N LEU A 98 5.33 -5.22 -1.60
CA LEU A 98 6.42 -4.41 -1.06
C LEU A 98 5.93 -3.43 0.02
N LEU A 99 4.77 -2.79 -0.19
CA LEU A 99 4.13 -1.91 0.79
C LEU A 99 3.85 -2.65 2.10
N ILE A 100 3.27 -3.85 2.03
CA ILE A 100 2.96 -4.65 3.22
C ILE A 100 4.26 -4.98 3.95
N ALA A 101 5.29 -5.50 3.27
CA ALA A 101 6.57 -5.83 3.90
C ALA A 101 7.28 -4.60 4.46
N GLY A 102 7.24 -3.48 3.74
CA GLY A 102 7.76 -2.19 4.21
C GLY A 102 7.07 -1.71 5.47
N THR A 103 5.74 -1.85 5.54
CA THR A 103 4.94 -1.49 6.73
C THR A 103 5.29 -2.38 7.93
N TYR A 104 5.54 -3.67 7.74
CA TYR A 104 5.97 -4.55 8.82
C TYR A 104 7.39 -4.27 9.30
N THR A 105 8.24 -3.66 8.50
CA THR A 105 9.66 -3.48 8.83
C THR A 105 9.90 -2.70 10.12
N PRO A 106 9.29 -1.52 10.37
CA PRO A 106 9.46 -0.84 11.66
C PRO A 106 8.81 -1.60 12.83
N ILE A 107 7.69 -2.28 12.61
CA ILE A 107 7.04 -3.09 13.66
C ILE A 107 8.02 -4.15 14.17
N THR A 108 8.66 -4.85 13.25
CA THR A 108 9.49 -6.02 13.54
C THR A 108 10.90 -5.68 14.02
N LEU A 109 11.53 -4.67 13.40
CA LEU A 109 12.92 -4.33 13.68
C LEU A 109 13.10 -3.26 14.75
N ILE A 110 12.04 -2.53 15.11
CA ILE A 110 12.06 -1.53 16.17
C ILE A 110 11.20 -2.00 17.34
N SER A 111 9.88 -2.09 17.16
CA SER A 111 8.93 -2.33 18.27
C SER A 111 8.97 -3.77 18.81
N MET A 112 9.30 -4.76 17.99
CA MET A 112 9.36 -6.18 18.37
C MET A 112 10.76 -6.77 18.23
N ARG A 113 11.80 -5.93 18.25
CA ARG A 113 13.17 -6.37 17.99
C ARG A 113 13.60 -7.53 18.88
N GLY A 114 14.00 -8.64 18.27
CA GLY A 114 14.37 -9.88 18.93
C GLY A 114 13.96 -11.10 18.08
N PRO A 115 13.96 -12.31 18.65
CA PRO A 115 13.62 -13.54 17.89
C PRO A 115 12.25 -13.46 17.21
N TRP A 116 11.24 -12.93 17.88
CA TRP A 116 9.91 -12.74 17.32
C TRP A 116 9.91 -11.75 16.15
N GLY A 117 10.55 -10.59 16.31
CA GLY A 117 10.63 -9.58 15.25
C GLY A 117 11.34 -10.11 14.00
N TRP A 118 12.49 -10.78 14.18
CA TRP A 118 13.21 -11.39 13.05
C TRP A 118 12.43 -12.50 12.37
N GLY A 119 11.71 -13.35 13.13
CA GLY A 119 10.86 -14.40 12.56
C GLY A 119 9.74 -13.84 11.69
N VAL A 120 9.02 -12.82 12.19
CA VAL A 120 7.96 -12.14 11.43
C VAL A 120 8.53 -11.40 10.22
N PHE A 121 9.64 -10.68 10.39
CA PHE A 121 10.33 -10.00 9.31
C PHE A 121 10.66 -10.95 8.16
N ALA A 122 11.35 -12.06 8.48
CA ALA A 122 11.72 -13.06 7.48
C ALA A 122 10.50 -13.66 6.78
N THR A 123 9.44 -13.99 7.53
CA THR A 123 8.19 -14.53 6.98
C THR A 123 7.54 -13.55 6.02
N VAL A 124 7.34 -12.30 6.44
CA VAL A 124 6.63 -11.29 5.63
C VAL A 124 7.43 -10.94 4.37
N TRP A 125 8.74 -10.76 4.50
CA TRP A 125 9.60 -10.48 3.33
C TRP A 125 9.70 -11.68 2.37
N SER A 126 9.73 -12.90 2.87
CA SER A 126 9.66 -14.11 2.03
C SER A 126 8.33 -14.18 1.26
N CYS A 127 7.21 -13.91 1.93
CA CYS A 127 5.89 -13.82 1.28
C CYS A 127 5.86 -12.70 0.23
N ALA A 128 6.45 -11.54 0.52
CA ALA A 128 6.51 -10.43 -0.43
C ALA A 128 7.32 -10.79 -1.68
N ILE A 129 8.51 -11.34 -1.50
CA ILE A 129 9.37 -11.77 -2.61
C ILE A 129 8.65 -12.83 -3.44
N ALA A 130 8.06 -13.85 -2.81
CA ALA A 130 7.30 -14.87 -3.52
C ALA A 130 6.11 -14.28 -4.28
N GLY A 131 5.35 -13.37 -3.66
CA GLY A 131 4.21 -12.69 -4.29
C GLY A 131 4.62 -11.84 -5.48
N ILE A 132 5.72 -11.08 -5.37
CA ILE A 132 6.30 -10.29 -6.47
C ILE A 132 6.73 -11.20 -7.63
N LEU A 133 7.44 -12.29 -7.34
CA LEU A 133 7.89 -13.24 -8.36
C LEU A 133 6.70 -13.92 -9.05
N LEU A 134 5.70 -14.37 -8.29
CA LEU A 134 4.47 -14.94 -8.85
C LEU A 134 3.76 -13.93 -9.75
N LYS A 135 3.67 -12.66 -9.33
CA LYS A 135 2.98 -11.62 -10.09
C LYS A 135 3.72 -11.23 -11.36
N THR A 136 5.04 -11.14 -11.31
CA THR A 136 5.85 -10.66 -12.43
C THR A 136 6.22 -11.76 -13.42
N LEU A 137 6.45 -13.00 -12.95
CA LEU A 137 6.93 -14.10 -13.78
C LEU A 137 5.82 -15.07 -14.21
N VAL A 138 4.86 -15.36 -13.32
CA VAL A 138 3.83 -16.40 -13.56
C VAL A 138 2.50 -15.78 -13.96
N PHE A 139 1.93 -14.93 -13.12
CA PHE A 139 0.60 -14.34 -13.33
C PHE A 139 0.68 -12.90 -13.85
N LYS A 140 1.23 -12.71 -15.05
CA LYS A 140 1.38 -11.40 -15.71
C LYS A 140 0.07 -10.67 -16.00
N LYS A 141 -1.09 -11.34 -15.86
CA LYS A 141 -2.42 -10.74 -15.96
C LYS A 141 -3.00 -10.54 -14.55
N LYS A 142 -4.04 -9.69 -14.46
CA LYS A 142 -4.81 -9.56 -13.21
C LYS A 142 -5.37 -10.91 -12.81
N HIS A 143 -4.97 -11.42 -11.67
CA HIS A 143 -5.40 -12.71 -11.15
C HIS A 143 -5.88 -12.55 -9.71
N ILE A 144 -7.15 -12.84 -9.47
CA ILE A 144 -7.80 -12.59 -8.17
C ILE A 144 -7.07 -13.29 -7.00
N ILE A 145 -6.49 -14.46 -7.23
CA ILE A 145 -5.77 -15.20 -6.20
C ILE A 145 -4.56 -14.41 -5.71
N THR A 146 -3.75 -13.86 -6.62
CA THR A 146 -2.59 -13.04 -6.23
C THR A 146 -2.99 -11.77 -5.51
N ASP A 147 -4.14 -11.17 -5.88
CA ASP A 147 -4.64 -9.96 -5.22
C ASP A 147 -5.20 -10.30 -3.82
N LEU A 148 -5.84 -11.46 -3.63
CA LEU A 148 -6.34 -11.89 -2.33
C LEU A 148 -5.24 -12.32 -1.35
N LEU A 149 -4.05 -12.71 -1.83
CA LEU A 149 -2.90 -13.05 -0.96
C LEU A 149 -2.40 -11.85 -0.14
N TYR A 150 -2.73 -10.62 -0.52
CA TYR A 150 -2.41 -9.43 0.30
C TYR A 150 -3.04 -9.49 1.69
N LEU A 151 -4.29 -10.00 1.80
CA LEU A 151 -5.00 -10.05 3.07
C LEU A 151 -4.32 -10.96 4.10
N PRO A 152 -4.10 -12.27 3.85
CA PRO A 152 -3.43 -13.11 4.84
C PRO A 152 -2.03 -12.61 5.17
N MET A 153 -1.29 -12.03 4.21
CA MET A 153 0.01 -11.42 4.47
C MET A 153 -0.12 -10.20 5.40
N GLY A 154 -1.13 -9.34 5.20
CA GLY A 154 -1.39 -8.19 6.07
C GLY A 154 -1.80 -8.58 7.49
N TRP A 155 -2.43 -9.76 7.68
CA TRP A 155 -2.89 -10.24 8.97
C TRP A 155 -1.93 -11.19 9.70
N ILE A 156 -0.71 -11.38 9.21
CA ILE A 156 0.34 -12.17 9.90
C ILE A 156 0.56 -11.69 11.33
N VAL A 157 0.36 -10.39 11.60
CA VAL A 157 0.49 -9.78 12.93
C VAL A 157 -0.40 -10.42 14.01
N ILE A 158 -1.53 -11.04 13.62
CA ILE A 158 -2.43 -11.73 14.57
C ILE A 158 -1.69 -12.85 15.31
N PHE A 159 -0.83 -13.60 14.63
CA PHE A 159 -0.06 -14.70 15.23
C PHE A 159 0.99 -14.21 16.24
N THR A 160 1.32 -12.93 16.19
CA THR A 160 2.30 -12.28 17.07
C THR A 160 1.67 -11.21 17.96
N LEU A 161 0.34 -11.18 18.08
CA LEU A 161 -0.36 -10.15 18.85
C LEU A 161 0.07 -10.12 20.31
N ARG A 162 0.27 -11.28 20.96
CA ARG A 162 0.72 -11.35 22.36
C ARG A 162 2.10 -10.71 22.56
N PRO A 163 3.17 -11.10 21.82
CA PRO A 163 4.46 -10.42 21.93
C PRO A 163 4.37 -8.95 21.51
N LEU A 164 3.60 -8.60 20.48
CA LEU A 164 3.41 -7.21 20.08
C LEU A 164 2.82 -6.35 21.20
N LEU A 165 1.75 -6.79 21.84
CA LEU A 165 1.11 -6.07 22.96
C LEU A 165 2.03 -5.91 24.18
N ARG A 166 3.02 -6.80 24.35
CA ARG A 166 3.98 -6.72 25.46
C ARG A 166 5.18 -5.82 25.16
N MET A 167 5.57 -5.71 23.90
CA MET A 167 6.81 -5.07 23.48
C MET A 167 6.58 -3.69 22.86
N ALA A 168 5.43 -3.47 22.23
CA ALA A 168 5.11 -2.22 21.56
C ALA A 168 4.72 -1.11 22.57
N PRO A 169 5.01 0.15 22.25
CA PRO A 169 4.57 1.28 23.07
C PRO A 169 3.05 1.33 23.23
N PRO A 170 2.55 1.83 24.38
CA PRO A 170 1.10 2.02 24.58
C PRO A 170 0.48 2.89 23.46
N GLY A 171 -0.69 2.51 22.98
CA GLY A 171 -1.41 3.22 21.92
C GLY A 171 -0.98 2.87 20.50
N PHE A 172 0.24 2.36 20.27
CA PHE A 172 0.74 2.00 18.94
C PHE A 172 -0.12 0.96 18.24
N VAL A 173 -0.51 -0.09 18.98
CA VAL A 173 -1.32 -1.20 18.44
C VAL A 173 -2.68 -0.73 17.92
N LEU A 174 -3.27 0.32 18.53
CA LEU A 174 -4.52 0.90 18.05
C LEU A 174 -4.38 1.43 16.61
N TRP A 175 -3.29 2.14 16.30
CA TRP A 175 -3.04 2.65 14.96
C TRP A 175 -2.82 1.52 13.95
N LEU A 176 -2.17 0.42 14.35
CA LEU A 176 -2.03 -0.77 13.51
C LEU A 176 -3.38 -1.41 13.20
N LEU A 177 -4.28 -1.50 14.18
CA LEU A 177 -5.63 -2.05 13.99
C LEU A 177 -6.48 -1.16 13.08
N ILE A 178 -6.42 0.16 13.24
CA ILE A 178 -7.13 1.10 12.38
C ILE A 178 -6.61 0.97 10.93
N GLY A 179 -5.30 0.93 10.74
CA GLY A 179 -4.69 0.76 9.41
C GLY A 179 -5.08 -0.57 8.76
N GLY A 180 -5.01 -1.68 9.50
CA GLY A 180 -5.43 -3.00 9.04
C GLY A 180 -6.92 -3.06 8.72
N ALA A 181 -7.77 -2.40 9.52
CA ALA A 181 -9.20 -2.29 9.26
C ALA A 181 -9.46 -1.48 7.97
N CYS A 182 -8.77 -0.36 7.76
CA CYS A 182 -8.86 0.40 6.51
C CYS A 182 -8.56 -0.48 5.30
N TYR A 183 -7.46 -1.22 5.28
CA TYR A 183 -7.14 -2.11 4.17
C TYR A 183 -8.18 -3.21 3.98
N THR A 184 -8.64 -3.83 5.07
CA THR A 184 -9.64 -4.91 5.01
C THR A 184 -10.98 -4.42 4.45
N VAL A 185 -11.48 -3.30 4.97
CA VAL A 185 -12.71 -2.67 4.45
C VAL A 185 -12.53 -2.22 3.01
N GLY A 186 -11.37 -1.63 2.70
CA GLY A 186 -11.04 -1.20 1.35
C GLY A 186 -11.13 -2.34 0.32
N VAL A 187 -10.68 -3.56 0.67
CA VAL A 187 -10.78 -4.73 -0.22
C VAL A 187 -12.22 -5.04 -0.61
N LEU A 188 -13.22 -4.79 0.27
CA LEU A 188 -14.62 -4.97 -0.09
C LEU A 188 -15.00 -4.08 -1.28
N PHE A 189 -14.57 -2.82 -1.28
CA PHE A 189 -14.78 -1.90 -2.40
C PHE A 189 -13.95 -2.29 -3.62
N TYR A 190 -12.72 -2.76 -3.45
CA TYR A 190 -11.91 -3.30 -4.55
C TYR A 190 -12.61 -4.45 -5.27
N LEU A 191 -13.34 -5.30 -4.56
CA LEU A 191 -14.08 -6.42 -5.11
C LEU A 191 -15.47 -6.03 -5.65
N TRP A 192 -16.04 -4.93 -5.18
CA TRP A 192 -17.41 -4.49 -5.54
C TRP A 192 -17.45 -3.74 -6.88
N LYS A 193 -17.28 -4.49 -7.97
CA LYS A 193 -17.19 -3.93 -9.34
C LYS A 193 -18.48 -3.28 -9.86
N ARG A 194 -19.63 -3.53 -9.21
CA ARG A 194 -20.91 -2.91 -9.61
C ARG A 194 -21.09 -1.50 -9.06
N LEU A 195 -20.32 -1.10 -8.04
CA LEU A 195 -20.41 0.24 -7.45
C LEU A 195 -19.56 1.22 -8.28
N PRO A 196 -20.16 2.26 -8.90
CA PRO A 196 -19.40 3.30 -9.57
C PRO A 196 -18.41 3.97 -8.60
N GLY A 197 -17.18 4.22 -9.04
CA GLY A 197 -16.15 4.82 -8.18
C GLY A 197 -15.57 3.89 -7.10
N SER A 198 -15.95 2.60 -7.10
CA SER A 198 -15.47 1.65 -6.07
C SER A 198 -13.96 1.57 -6.00
N HIS A 199 -13.27 1.76 -7.10
CA HIS A 199 -11.81 1.73 -7.15
C HIS A 199 -11.19 2.99 -6.52
N VAL A 200 -11.80 4.16 -6.70
CA VAL A 200 -11.39 5.39 -6.01
C VAL A 200 -11.59 5.24 -4.50
N ILE A 201 -12.72 4.68 -4.07
CA ILE A 201 -12.98 4.42 -2.65
C ILE A 201 -11.91 3.47 -2.08
N TRP A 202 -11.55 2.41 -2.81
CA TRP A 202 -10.44 1.53 -2.45
C TRP A 202 -9.13 2.32 -2.24
N HIS A 203 -8.77 3.23 -3.15
CA HIS A 203 -7.59 4.08 -3.02
C HIS A 203 -7.62 4.96 -1.76
N LEU A 204 -8.78 5.53 -1.42
CA LEU A 204 -8.93 6.32 -0.20
C LEU A 204 -8.72 5.49 1.06
N PHE A 205 -9.20 4.23 1.09
CA PHE A 205 -8.95 3.31 2.18
C PHE A 205 -7.47 2.92 2.28
N VAL A 206 -6.79 2.70 1.15
CA VAL A 206 -5.34 2.45 1.13
C VAL A 206 -4.59 3.65 1.69
N LEU A 207 -4.94 4.86 1.27
CA LEU A 207 -4.35 6.10 1.79
C LEU A 207 -4.60 6.26 3.29
N GLY A 208 -5.84 6.05 3.74
CA GLY A 208 -6.22 6.11 5.15
C GLY A 208 -5.45 5.10 6.02
N GLY A 209 -5.26 3.89 5.51
CA GLY A 209 -4.44 2.87 6.16
C GLY A 209 -2.99 3.31 6.31
N ASN A 210 -2.38 3.86 5.24
CA ASN A 210 -1.01 4.37 5.28
C ASN A 210 -0.85 5.56 6.24
N VAL A 211 -1.81 6.50 6.26
CA VAL A 211 -1.81 7.61 7.22
C VAL A 211 -1.90 7.08 8.65
N SER A 212 -2.72 6.07 8.91
CA SER A 212 -2.83 5.45 10.24
C SER A 212 -1.50 4.82 10.68
N PHE A 213 -0.84 4.03 9.84
CA PHE A 213 0.49 3.49 10.17
C PHE A 213 1.52 4.59 10.40
N PHE A 214 1.55 5.62 9.55
CA PHE A 214 2.43 6.78 9.74
C PHE A 214 2.22 7.43 11.11
N LEU A 215 0.97 7.71 11.50
CA LEU A 215 0.66 8.30 12.81
C LEU A 215 1.10 7.39 13.95
N GLY A 216 0.87 6.08 13.82
CA GLY A 216 1.38 5.11 14.79
C GLY A 216 2.89 5.19 14.97
N TYR A 217 3.65 5.25 13.88
CA TYR A 217 5.12 5.38 13.95
C TYR A 217 5.56 6.74 14.48
N ALA A 218 4.99 7.83 13.98
CA ALA A 218 5.41 9.18 14.36
C ALA A 218 5.12 9.50 15.83
N LEU A 219 4.01 9.01 16.37
CA LEU A 219 3.58 9.31 17.74
C LEU A 219 4.16 8.37 18.78
N HIS A 220 4.58 7.14 18.42
CA HIS A 220 4.92 6.12 19.40
C HIS A 220 6.27 5.44 19.18
N VAL A 221 6.88 5.52 17.99
CA VAL A 221 8.05 4.69 17.64
C VAL A 221 9.25 5.51 17.15
N ALA A 222 9.02 6.64 16.47
CA ALA A 222 10.06 7.48 15.86
C ALA A 222 10.91 8.26 16.89
#